data_3d18fbfd4258f3793c44e234e9414c6b
#
_entry.id   3d18fbfd4258f3793c44e234e9414c6b
#
_cell.length_a   1.000
_cell.length_b   1.000
_cell.length_c   1.000
_cell.angle_alpha   90.00
_cell.angle_beta   90.00
_cell.angle_gamma   90.00
#
_symmetry.space_group_name_H-M   'P 1'
#
loop_
_entity.id
_entity.type
_entity.pdbx_description
1 polymer ?
#
loop_
_entity_poly.entity_id
_entity_poly.type
_entity_poly.pdbx_seq_one_letter_code
_entity_poly.pdbx_strand_id
1 'polypeptide(L)'
;MQLAALRHRTESEDCTVIDHSHVKIRLHTAKNDVKKVIVHYIDNYLPPADAATLEMKKAGSGQVNDYWTATLTAPYHRIKYTFEVIGNDGSHVIFGDRSIEKFSDEKLREDGLYFKVPYFHDIDRIKTPAWLKDIVWYQIFPERFANGDKSNDPVNVKPWNPEDHPGREDFYGGDLQGVLDHLDDLQKLGLSLIHI
;
A
#
# COMPACT_ATOMS: atom_id res chain seq x y z
N MET A 1 -10.26 -16.76 17.73
CA MET A 1 -9.88 -15.74 16.72
C MET A 1 -10.57 -14.41 17.03
N GLN A 2 -9.86 -13.30 16.93
CA GLN A 2 -10.38 -11.95 17.16
C GLN A 2 -11.08 -11.44 15.88
N LEU A 3 -12.38 -11.65 15.78
CA LEU A 3 -13.15 -11.30 14.59
C LEU A 3 -13.09 -9.81 14.24
N ALA A 4 -13.04 -8.92 15.24
CA ALA A 4 -12.93 -7.48 15.04
C ALA A 4 -11.61 -7.03 14.39
N ALA A 5 -10.59 -7.89 14.36
CA ALA A 5 -9.31 -7.62 13.71
C ALA A 5 -9.27 -8.07 12.24
N LEU A 6 -10.29 -8.79 11.77
CA LEU A 6 -10.44 -9.09 10.35
C LEU A 6 -10.83 -7.81 9.62
N ARG A 7 -9.95 -7.35 8.72
CA ARG A 7 -10.15 -6.12 7.96
C ARG A 7 -9.68 -6.29 6.52
N HIS A 8 -10.54 -5.84 5.63
CA HIS A 8 -10.27 -5.75 4.19
C HIS A 8 -11.16 -4.66 3.57
N ARG A 9 -10.67 -4.01 2.53
CA ARG A 9 -11.43 -3.07 1.69
C ARG A 9 -11.17 -3.37 0.23
N THR A 10 -12.16 -3.14 -0.63
CA THR A 10 -12.05 -3.32 -2.08
C THR A 10 -11.30 -2.18 -2.78
N GLU A 11 -10.51 -1.43 -2.05
CA GLU A 11 -9.80 -0.23 -2.50
C GLU A 11 -8.42 -0.10 -1.86
N SER A 12 -7.62 0.85 -2.40
CA SER A 12 -6.35 1.28 -1.84
C SER A 12 -5.34 0.14 -1.65
N GLU A 13 -4.80 0.06 -0.47
CA GLU A 13 -3.74 -0.89 -0.11
C GLU A 13 -4.20 -2.34 0.04
N ASP A 14 -5.51 -2.58 0.22
CA ASP A 14 -6.06 -3.92 0.43
C ASP A 14 -6.56 -4.57 -0.86
N CYS A 15 -6.82 -3.77 -1.90
CA CYS A 15 -7.21 -4.26 -3.21
C CYS A 15 -6.57 -3.41 -4.31
N THR A 16 -5.58 -3.94 -5.00
CA THR A 16 -4.81 -3.21 -6.00
C THR A 16 -4.83 -3.94 -7.33
N VAL A 17 -5.26 -3.26 -8.38
CA VAL A 17 -5.15 -3.75 -9.76
C VAL A 17 -3.69 -3.67 -10.20
N ILE A 18 -3.06 -4.82 -10.48
CA ILE A 18 -1.65 -4.93 -10.87
C ILE A 18 -1.50 -4.68 -12.38
N ASP A 19 -2.33 -5.36 -13.15
CA ASP A 19 -2.37 -5.25 -14.61
C ASP A 19 -3.81 -5.45 -15.11
N HIS A 20 -3.98 -5.62 -16.42
CA HIS A 20 -5.30 -5.75 -17.02
C HIS A 20 -6.08 -7.01 -16.59
N SER A 21 -5.43 -8.00 -15.95
CA SER A 21 -6.07 -9.27 -15.59
C SER A 21 -5.75 -9.76 -14.17
N HIS A 22 -4.99 -9.02 -13.39
CA HIS A 22 -4.60 -9.42 -12.05
C HIS A 22 -4.93 -8.38 -11.00
N VAL A 23 -5.51 -8.85 -9.90
CA VAL A 23 -5.82 -8.05 -8.70
C VAL A 23 -5.09 -8.65 -7.51
N LYS A 24 -4.31 -7.84 -6.83
CA LYS A 24 -3.68 -8.20 -5.55
C LYS A 24 -4.60 -7.79 -4.43
N ILE A 25 -4.91 -8.75 -3.56
CA ILE A 25 -5.72 -8.52 -2.36
C ILE A 25 -4.90 -8.73 -1.09
N ARG A 26 -5.28 -8.05 -0.03
CA ARG A 26 -4.68 -8.15 1.29
C ARG A 26 -5.75 -8.24 2.38
N LEU A 27 -5.62 -9.22 3.27
CA LEU A 27 -6.42 -9.34 4.48
C LEU A 27 -5.56 -9.03 5.70
N HIS A 28 -6.10 -8.25 6.63
CA HIS A 28 -5.53 -8.02 7.95
C HIS A 28 -6.19 -8.95 8.97
N THR A 29 -5.39 -9.50 9.87
CA THR A 29 -5.85 -10.31 11.01
C THR A 29 -5.12 -9.87 12.27
N ALA A 30 -5.60 -10.26 13.46
CA ALA A 30 -4.79 -10.09 14.67
C ALA A 30 -3.49 -10.88 14.57
N LYS A 31 -2.44 -10.37 15.19
CA LYS A 31 -1.12 -11.00 15.19
C LYS A 31 -1.16 -12.40 15.83
N ASN A 32 -0.61 -13.37 15.10
CA ASN A 32 -0.51 -14.78 15.55
C ASN A 32 -1.85 -15.44 15.90
N ASP A 33 -2.97 -14.96 15.34
CA ASP A 33 -4.31 -15.43 15.68
C ASP A 33 -4.90 -16.39 14.63
N VAL A 34 -4.43 -16.28 13.39
CA VAL A 34 -4.93 -17.04 12.24
C VAL A 34 -3.90 -18.04 11.74
N LYS A 35 -4.36 -19.28 11.53
CA LYS A 35 -3.56 -20.40 11.03
C LYS A 35 -3.50 -20.41 9.51
N LYS A 36 -4.63 -20.11 8.84
CA LYS A 36 -4.78 -20.25 7.41
C LYS A 36 -5.85 -19.30 6.88
N VAL A 37 -5.61 -18.73 5.71
CA VAL A 37 -6.59 -17.96 4.95
C VAL A 37 -6.69 -18.53 3.54
N ILE A 38 -7.91 -18.80 3.08
CA ILE A 38 -8.22 -19.22 1.72
C ILE A 38 -9.14 -18.17 1.12
N VAL A 39 -8.84 -17.70 -0.09
CA VAL A 39 -9.75 -16.85 -0.85
C VAL A 39 -10.51 -17.69 -1.87
N HIS A 40 -11.83 -17.52 -1.89
CA HIS A 40 -12.72 -18.05 -2.90
C HIS A 40 -13.05 -16.92 -3.86
N TYR A 41 -12.82 -17.10 -5.16
CA TYR A 41 -12.96 -16.01 -6.14
C TYR A 41 -13.48 -16.49 -7.49
N ILE A 42 -14.23 -15.63 -8.16
CA ILE A 42 -14.84 -15.91 -9.46
C ILE A 42 -15.24 -14.61 -10.17
N ASP A 43 -15.59 -14.69 -11.46
CA ASP A 43 -16.19 -13.56 -12.18
C ASP A 43 -17.52 -13.12 -11.53
N ASN A 44 -17.79 -11.81 -11.54
CA ASN A 44 -18.96 -11.22 -10.89
C ASN A 44 -20.31 -11.81 -11.33
N TYR A 45 -20.39 -12.30 -12.55
CA TYR A 45 -21.64 -12.83 -13.15
C TYR A 45 -21.77 -14.36 -13.08
N LEU A 46 -20.75 -15.05 -12.61
CA LEU A 46 -20.80 -16.50 -12.43
C LEU A 46 -21.27 -16.86 -11.01
N PRO A 47 -21.92 -18.03 -10.83
CA PRO A 47 -22.40 -18.45 -9.51
C PRO A 47 -21.24 -18.73 -8.55
N PRO A 48 -21.35 -18.37 -7.26
CA PRO A 48 -20.32 -18.65 -6.25
C PRO A 48 -19.96 -20.13 -6.10
N ALA A 49 -20.86 -21.03 -6.46
CA ALA A 49 -20.62 -22.48 -6.42
C ALA A 49 -19.43 -22.93 -7.30
N ASP A 50 -19.10 -22.15 -8.33
CA ASP A 50 -18.02 -22.46 -9.27
C ASP A 50 -16.72 -21.69 -8.93
N ALA A 51 -16.66 -21.06 -7.75
CA ALA A 51 -15.52 -20.25 -7.34
C ALA A 51 -14.22 -21.09 -7.23
N ALA A 52 -13.16 -20.57 -7.81
CA ALA A 52 -11.82 -21.09 -7.59
C ALA A 52 -11.34 -20.72 -6.18
N THR A 53 -10.40 -21.50 -5.65
CA THR A 53 -9.81 -21.28 -4.33
C THR A 53 -8.32 -21.06 -4.44
N LEU A 54 -7.78 -20.16 -3.57
CA LEU A 54 -6.36 -19.92 -3.48
C LEU A 54 -5.98 -19.70 -2.00
N GLU A 55 -4.98 -20.41 -1.52
CA GLU A 55 -4.42 -20.17 -0.19
C GLU A 55 -3.59 -18.88 -0.19
N MET A 56 -3.90 -17.97 0.72
CA MET A 56 -3.19 -16.73 0.88
C MET A 56 -1.87 -16.93 1.63
N LYS A 57 -0.86 -16.17 1.25
CA LYS A 57 0.45 -16.17 1.93
C LYS A 57 0.50 -15.08 2.98
N LYS A 58 1.03 -15.41 4.15
CA LYS A 58 1.37 -14.41 5.15
C LYS A 58 2.55 -13.59 4.63
N ALA A 59 2.30 -12.33 4.29
CA ALA A 59 3.28 -11.42 3.68
C ALA A 59 4.14 -10.69 4.72
N GLY A 60 3.64 -10.58 5.96
CA GLY A 60 4.36 -9.89 7.02
C GLY A 60 3.56 -9.83 8.32
N SER A 61 4.21 -9.35 9.38
CA SER A 61 3.63 -9.10 10.69
C SER A 61 4.04 -7.71 11.18
N GLY A 62 3.06 -6.94 11.63
CA GLY A 62 3.27 -5.69 12.33
C GLY A 62 3.33 -5.89 13.86
N GLN A 63 3.11 -4.81 14.61
CA GLN A 63 3.04 -4.89 16.07
C GLN A 63 1.78 -5.61 16.56
N VAL A 64 0.64 -5.37 15.92
CA VAL A 64 -0.68 -5.87 16.31
C VAL A 64 -1.37 -6.72 15.26
N ASN A 65 -0.96 -6.65 13.98
CA ASN A 65 -1.60 -7.35 12.87
C ASN A 65 -0.64 -8.25 12.11
N ASP A 66 -1.21 -9.31 11.52
CA ASP A 66 -0.64 -10.08 10.44
C ASP A 66 -1.29 -9.68 9.11
N TYR A 67 -0.53 -9.74 8.02
CA TYR A 67 -0.95 -9.37 6.68
C TYR A 67 -0.88 -10.57 5.75
N TRP A 68 -2.01 -10.91 5.14
CA TRP A 68 -2.14 -12.02 4.21
C TRP A 68 -2.38 -11.48 2.81
N THR A 69 -1.71 -12.03 1.80
CA THR A 69 -1.85 -11.55 0.42
C THR A 69 -2.04 -12.69 -0.56
N ALA A 70 -2.79 -12.40 -1.62
CA ALA A 70 -2.91 -13.24 -2.80
C ALA A 70 -3.03 -12.36 -4.05
N THR A 71 -2.64 -12.90 -5.19
CA THR A 71 -2.90 -12.30 -6.50
C THR A 71 -3.91 -13.17 -7.23
N LEU A 72 -5.04 -12.58 -7.58
CA LEU A 72 -6.16 -13.23 -8.23
C LEU A 72 -6.18 -12.91 -9.72
N THR A 73 -6.53 -13.90 -10.55
CA THR A 73 -6.72 -13.70 -11.98
C THR A 73 -8.16 -13.29 -12.27
N ALA A 74 -8.32 -12.17 -12.97
CA ALA A 74 -9.59 -11.56 -13.34
C ALA A 74 -9.64 -11.30 -14.87
N PRO A 75 -9.79 -12.33 -15.72
CA PRO A 75 -9.63 -12.22 -17.17
C PRO A 75 -10.64 -11.29 -17.85
N TYR A 76 -11.76 -11.03 -17.19
CA TYR A 76 -12.80 -10.13 -17.68
C TYR A 76 -12.78 -8.76 -16.99
N HIS A 77 -11.65 -8.37 -16.37
CA HIS A 77 -11.46 -7.08 -15.69
C HIS A 77 -12.46 -6.81 -14.55
N ARG A 78 -12.97 -7.87 -13.95
CA ARG A 78 -13.93 -7.85 -12.83
C ARG A 78 -13.81 -9.14 -12.05
N ILE A 79 -14.11 -9.08 -10.75
CA ILE A 79 -13.97 -10.23 -9.87
C ILE A 79 -14.79 -10.02 -8.60
N LYS A 80 -15.34 -11.11 -8.07
CA LYS A 80 -15.85 -11.17 -6.70
C LYS A 80 -15.10 -12.24 -5.92
N TYR A 81 -14.94 -12.03 -4.63
CA TYR A 81 -14.20 -12.94 -3.75
C TYR A 81 -14.66 -12.81 -2.29
N THR A 82 -14.41 -13.86 -1.51
CA THR A 82 -14.62 -13.90 -0.06
C THR A 82 -13.49 -14.65 0.62
N PHE A 83 -13.32 -14.46 1.91
CA PHE A 83 -12.23 -15.08 2.66
C PHE A 83 -12.76 -16.16 3.60
N GLU A 84 -12.22 -17.35 3.48
CA GLU A 84 -12.32 -18.40 4.46
C GLU A 84 -11.14 -18.28 5.43
N VAL A 85 -11.42 -18.10 6.72
CA VAL A 85 -10.41 -17.84 7.73
C VAL A 85 -10.47 -18.90 8.82
N ILE A 86 -9.33 -19.55 9.08
CA ILE A 86 -9.16 -20.59 10.10
C ILE A 86 -8.25 -20.06 11.20
N GLY A 87 -8.78 -19.91 12.39
CA GLY A 87 -8.07 -19.45 13.57
C GLY A 87 -7.19 -20.52 14.21
N ASN A 88 -6.19 -20.11 15.00
CA ASN A 88 -5.36 -20.99 15.79
C ASN A 88 -6.15 -21.68 16.93
N ASP A 89 -7.26 -21.10 17.34
CA ASP A 89 -8.20 -21.63 18.35
C ASP A 89 -9.21 -22.64 17.77
N GLY A 90 -9.09 -22.97 16.47
CA GLY A 90 -10.01 -23.86 15.77
C GLY A 90 -11.29 -23.17 15.25
N SER A 91 -11.45 -21.86 15.45
CA SER A 91 -12.54 -21.11 14.84
C SER A 91 -12.43 -21.12 13.31
N HIS A 92 -13.56 -21.25 12.61
CA HIS A 92 -13.62 -21.34 11.15
C HIS A 92 -14.77 -20.48 10.65
N VAL A 93 -14.43 -19.42 9.93
CA VAL A 93 -15.40 -18.41 9.48
C VAL A 93 -15.20 -18.02 8.03
N ILE A 94 -16.26 -17.45 7.45
CA ILE A 94 -16.24 -16.72 6.19
C ILE A 94 -16.26 -15.24 6.52
N PHE A 95 -15.25 -14.49 6.08
CA PHE A 95 -15.23 -13.04 6.17
C PHE A 95 -15.63 -12.45 4.81
N GLY A 96 -16.83 -11.93 4.75
CA GLY A 96 -17.45 -11.36 3.56
C GLY A 96 -17.63 -9.84 3.67
N ASP A 97 -18.15 -9.25 2.60
CA ASP A 97 -18.39 -7.80 2.48
C ASP A 97 -19.38 -7.27 3.55
N ARG A 98 -20.41 -8.05 3.85
CA ARG A 98 -21.51 -7.61 4.73
C ARG A 98 -21.42 -8.14 6.16
N SER A 99 -20.80 -9.30 6.34
CA SER A 99 -20.80 -10.00 7.62
C SER A 99 -19.65 -10.99 7.74
N ILE A 100 -19.44 -11.45 8.97
CA ILE A 100 -18.60 -12.59 9.29
C ILE A 100 -19.53 -13.72 9.72
N GLU A 101 -19.50 -14.81 8.97
CA GLU A 101 -20.38 -15.97 9.19
C GLU A 101 -19.57 -17.19 9.64
N LYS A 102 -20.22 -18.11 10.36
CA LYS A 102 -19.62 -19.42 10.59
C LYS A 102 -19.47 -20.15 9.27
N PHE A 103 -18.33 -20.79 9.06
CA PHE A 103 -18.06 -21.51 7.84
C PHE A 103 -19.10 -22.61 7.56
N SER A 104 -19.64 -22.61 6.35
CA SER A 104 -20.36 -23.75 5.75
C SER A 104 -20.33 -23.60 4.22
N ASP A 105 -20.42 -24.73 3.51
CA ASP A 105 -20.48 -24.73 2.04
C ASP A 105 -21.72 -24.01 1.51
N GLU A 106 -22.81 -23.99 2.28
CA GLU A 106 -24.02 -23.26 1.94
C GLU A 106 -23.76 -21.75 1.96
N LYS A 107 -23.11 -21.26 3.00
CA LYS A 107 -22.75 -19.83 3.14
C LYS A 107 -21.80 -19.36 2.05
N LEU A 108 -20.85 -20.20 1.61
CA LEU A 108 -19.98 -19.88 0.47
C LEU A 108 -20.73 -19.67 -0.85
N ARG A 109 -21.97 -20.15 -0.97
CA ARG A 109 -22.81 -19.95 -2.15
C ARG A 109 -23.62 -18.66 -2.11
N GLU A 110 -23.62 -17.94 -0.99
CA GLU A 110 -24.33 -16.67 -0.84
C GLU A 110 -23.55 -15.52 -1.51
N ASP A 111 -24.02 -15.05 -2.67
CA ASP A 111 -23.40 -13.96 -3.43
C ASP A 111 -23.22 -12.68 -2.63
N GLY A 112 -24.09 -12.43 -1.63
CA GLY A 112 -24.04 -11.28 -0.74
C GLY A 112 -22.84 -11.24 0.22
N LEU A 113 -22.11 -12.36 0.39
CA LEU A 113 -20.88 -12.43 1.20
C LEU A 113 -19.63 -12.08 0.39
N TYR A 114 -19.75 -11.88 -0.92
CA TYR A 114 -18.58 -11.61 -1.76
C TYR A 114 -18.29 -10.10 -1.85
N PHE A 115 -17.05 -9.73 -1.59
CA PHE A 115 -16.50 -8.44 -2.01
C PHE A 115 -16.50 -8.38 -3.53
N LYS A 116 -16.84 -7.24 -4.12
CA LYS A 116 -16.94 -7.08 -5.57
C LYS A 116 -16.05 -5.96 -6.08
N VAL A 117 -15.22 -6.30 -7.06
CA VAL A 117 -14.56 -5.33 -7.93
C VAL A 117 -15.34 -5.36 -9.26
N PRO A 118 -16.21 -4.38 -9.50
CA PRO A 118 -17.21 -4.49 -10.57
C PRO A 118 -16.60 -4.49 -11.96
N TYR A 119 -15.71 -3.57 -12.24
CA TYR A 119 -14.94 -3.50 -13.48
C TYR A 119 -13.77 -2.55 -13.29
N PHE A 120 -12.61 -2.88 -13.82
CA PHE A 120 -11.45 -2.00 -13.81
C PHE A 120 -10.87 -1.82 -15.20
N HIS A 121 -10.59 -0.56 -15.56
CA HIS A 121 -9.98 -0.19 -16.81
C HIS A 121 -8.47 -0.03 -16.67
N ASP A 122 -7.73 -0.36 -17.72
CA ASP A 122 -6.28 -0.16 -17.72
C ASP A 122 -5.89 1.35 -17.64
N ILE A 123 -6.80 2.24 -18.03
CA ILE A 123 -6.60 3.69 -17.91
C ILE A 123 -6.62 4.18 -16.47
N ASP A 124 -7.37 3.51 -15.58
CA ASP A 124 -7.49 3.90 -14.17
C ASP A 124 -6.32 3.37 -13.32
N ARG A 125 -5.50 2.52 -13.91
CA ARG A 125 -4.34 1.93 -13.25
C ARG A 125 -3.15 2.89 -13.25
N ILE A 126 -2.54 3.09 -12.09
CA ILE A 126 -1.27 3.81 -11.99
C ILE A 126 -0.17 2.97 -12.65
N LYS A 127 0.37 3.49 -13.76
CA LYS A 127 1.48 2.86 -14.49
C LYS A 127 2.81 3.44 -13.99
N THR A 128 3.35 2.80 -12.98
CA THR A 128 4.65 3.20 -12.42
C THR A 128 5.77 2.82 -13.37
N PRO A 129 6.67 3.73 -13.77
CA PRO A 129 7.86 3.42 -14.55
C PRO A 129 8.72 2.35 -13.84
N ALA A 130 9.31 1.44 -14.60
CA ALA A 130 10.09 0.33 -14.04
C ALA A 130 11.27 0.80 -13.18
N TRP A 131 11.91 1.92 -13.57
CA TRP A 131 13.05 2.50 -12.86
C TRP A 131 12.73 3.06 -11.47
N LEU A 132 11.45 3.37 -11.18
CA LEU A 132 11.04 3.98 -9.90
C LEU A 132 11.30 3.08 -8.68
N LYS A 133 11.42 1.76 -8.88
CA LYS A 133 11.69 0.81 -7.79
C LYS A 133 13.11 0.89 -7.26
N ASP A 134 14.02 1.35 -8.11
CA ASP A 134 15.48 1.24 -7.90
C ASP A 134 16.11 2.60 -7.60
N ILE A 135 15.28 3.61 -7.27
CA ILE A 135 15.76 4.97 -7.02
C ILE A 135 15.60 5.37 -5.55
N VAL A 136 16.50 6.24 -5.13
CA VAL A 136 16.42 6.94 -3.86
C VAL A 136 16.09 8.41 -4.13
N TRP A 137 14.97 8.86 -3.59
CA TRP A 137 14.51 10.24 -3.71
C TRP A 137 15.08 11.10 -2.58
N TYR A 138 15.52 12.28 -2.93
CA TYR A 138 15.90 13.30 -1.95
C TYR A 138 15.19 14.60 -2.29
N GLN A 139 14.35 15.08 -1.36
CA GLN A 139 13.69 16.37 -1.51
C GLN A 139 14.53 17.45 -0.86
N ILE A 140 14.86 18.49 -1.62
CA ILE A 140 15.60 19.67 -1.15
C ILE A 140 14.62 20.82 -1.01
N PHE A 141 14.67 21.50 0.13
CA PHE A 141 14.09 22.82 0.31
C PHE A 141 15.24 23.83 0.21
N PRO A 142 15.45 24.46 -0.97
CA PRO A 142 16.70 25.20 -1.26
C PRO A 142 17.06 26.22 -0.19
N GLU A 143 16.08 26.99 0.26
CA GLU A 143 16.26 28.03 1.27
C GLU A 143 16.94 27.54 2.57
N ARG A 144 16.75 26.27 2.91
CA ARG A 144 17.29 25.62 4.12
C ARG A 144 18.38 24.59 3.86
N PHE A 145 18.90 24.52 2.65
CA PHE A 145 19.89 23.52 2.27
C PHE A 145 21.30 24.07 2.35
N ALA A 146 21.65 25.03 1.48
CA ALA A 146 22.96 25.67 1.46
C ALA A 146 22.87 27.03 0.78
N ASN A 147 23.56 28.04 1.35
CA ASN A 147 23.67 29.36 0.77
C ASN A 147 24.92 29.41 -0.13
N GLY A 148 24.74 29.39 -1.45
CA GLY A 148 25.81 29.45 -2.43
C GLY A 148 26.14 30.86 -2.91
N ASP A 149 25.14 31.75 -2.98
CA ASP A 149 25.30 33.13 -3.42
C ASP A 149 24.68 34.12 -2.42
N LYS A 150 25.49 34.65 -1.54
CA LYS A 150 25.05 35.63 -0.53
C LYS A 150 24.53 36.95 -1.10
N SER A 151 24.73 37.22 -2.39
CA SER A 151 24.25 38.46 -3.00
C SER A 151 22.72 38.46 -3.22
N ASN A 152 22.09 37.29 -3.20
CA ASN A 152 20.66 37.13 -3.33
C ASN A 152 19.93 36.93 -1.98
N ASP A 153 20.64 37.01 -0.86
CA ASP A 153 20.09 36.81 0.47
C ASP A 153 18.92 37.77 0.78
N PRO A 154 17.83 37.25 1.36
CA PRO A 154 16.77 38.10 1.91
C PRO A 154 17.25 38.91 3.10
N VAL A 155 16.52 39.99 3.43
CA VAL A 155 16.96 40.99 4.43
C VAL A 155 17.21 40.43 5.85
N ASN A 156 16.57 39.30 6.21
CA ASN A 156 16.60 38.74 7.56
C ASN A 156 17.20 37.34 7.60
N VAL A 157 18.28 37.11 6.85
CA VAL A 157 18.96 35.79 6.86
C VAL A 157 19.60 35.53 8.21
N LYS A 158 19.34 34.35 8.76
CA LYS A 158 20.00 33.82 9.95
C LYS A 158 21.19 32.95 9.56
N PRO A 159 22.27 32.93 10.33
CA PRO A 159 23.32 31.93 10.13
C PRO A 159 22.80 30.55 10.45
N TRP A 160 23.19 29.54 9.64
CA TRP A 160 22.88 28.16 9.92
C TRP A 160 23.54 27.69 11.22
N ASN A 161 22.74 27.11 12.12
CA ASN A 161 23.24 26.48 13.34
C ASN A 161 22.47 25.15 13.53
N PRO A 162 23.16 23.99 13.57
CA PRO A 162 22.50 22.68 13.73
C PRO A 162 21.77 22.49 15.08
N GLU A 163 22.08 23.32 16.09
CA GLU A 163 21.43 23.27 17.40
C GLU A 163 20.16 24.12 17.46
N ASP A 164 19.91 24.97 16.46
CA ASP A 164 18.72 25.78 16.41
C ASP A 164 17.47 24.96 16.07
N HIS A 165 16.34 25.40 16.59
CA HIS A 165 15.03 24.91 16.18
C HIS A 165 14.43 25.91 15.17
N PRO A 166 14.55 25.64 13.85
CA PRO A 166 14.08 26.58 12.82
C PRO A 166 12.59 26.85 12.94
N GLY A 167 12.23 28.12 13.08
CA GLY A 167 10.86 28.59 13.04
C GLY A 167 10.34 28.64 11.60
N ARG A 168 9.03 28.81 11.47
CA ARG A 168 8.38 28.86 10.14
C ARG A 168 8.81 30.10 9.34
N GLU A 169 9.09 31.20 10.00
CA GLU A 169 9.45 32.50 9.41
C GLU A 169 10.96 32.72 9.32
N ASP A 170 11.79 31.73 9.66
CA ASP A 170 13.22 31.81 9.61
C ASP A 170 13.76 31.54 8.20
N PHE A 171 14.68 32.42 7.74
CA PHE A 171 15.37 32.30 6.46
C PHE A 171 16.87 32.11 6.69
N TYR A 172 17.46 31.17 5.92
CA TYR A 172 18.89 30.83 6.01
C TYR A 172 19.65 31.15 4.72
N GLY A 173 18.96 31.69 3.70
CA GLY A 173 19.57 32.17 2.47
C GLY A 173 20.02 31.06 1.52
N GLY A 174 19.55 29.83 1.74
CA GLY A 174 19.85 28.74 0.82
C GLY A 174 19.23 28.98 -0.58
N ASP A 175 19.95 28.58 -1.63
CA ASP A 175 19.62 28.86 -3.01
C ASP A 175 20.01 27.72 -3.97
N LEU A 176 19.74 27.86 -5.26
CA LEU A 176 20.10 26.87 -6.26
C LEU A 176 21.59 26.73 -6.49
N GLN A 177 22.36 27.82 -6.26
CA GLN A 177 23.83 27.76 -6.30
C GLN A 177 24.36 26.86 -5.18
N GLY A 178 23.80 26.97 -3.98
CA GLY A 178 24.14 26.10 -2.85
C GLY A 178 23.82 24.64 -3.12
N VAL A 179 22.71 24.35 -3.81
CA VAL A 179 22.41 22.97 -4.26
C VAL A 179 23.45 22.50 -5.27
N LEU A 180 23.81 23.34 -6.24
CA LEU A 180 24.79 23.02 -7.28
C LEU A 180 26.18 22.71 -6.67
N ASP A 181 26.60 23.49 -5.70
CA ASP A 181 27.90 23.34 -5.02
C ASP A 181 28.02 22.02 -4.22
N HIS A 182 26.87 21.42 -3.85
CA HIS A 182 26.79 20.17 -3.09
C HIS A 182 26.35 18.96 -3.91
N LEU A 183 26.26 19.03 -5.25
CA LEU A 183 25.85 17.89 -6.08
C LEU A 183 26.78 16.68 -5.92
N ASP A 184 28.07 16.88 -5.80
CA ASP A 184 29.04 15.79 -5.61
C ASP A 184 28.82 15.04 -4.28
N ASP A 185 28.41 15.74 -3.24
CA ASP A 185 28.11 15.12 -1.94
C ASP A 185 26.80 14.33 -2.02
N LEU A 186 25.80 14.86 -2.70
CA LEU A 186 24.53 14.18 -2.95
C LEU A 186 24.77 12.91 -3.80
N GLN A 187 25.66 12.96 -4.80
CA GLN A 187 26.04 11.79 -5.60
C GLN A 187 26.74 10.71 -4.75
N LYS A 188 27.64 11.10 -3.85
CA LYS A 188 28.31 10.17 -2.92
C LYS A 188 27.35 9.46 -1.98
N LEU A 189 26.21 10.07 -1.63
CA LEU A 189 25.14 9.44 -0.87
C LEU A 189 24.36 8.38 -1.67
N GLY A 190 24.62 8.21 -2.97
CA GLY A 190 23.94 7.25 -3.81
C GLY A 190 22.52 7.65 -4.20
N LEU A 191 22.23 8.94 -4.20
CA LEU A 191 20.91 9.46 -4.60
C LEU A 191 20.70 9.33 -6.09
N SER A 192 19.49 8.95 -6.48
CA SER A 192 19.13 8.73 -7.89
C SER A 192 18.29 9.89 -8.45
N LEU A 193 17.55 10.58 -7.60
CA LEU A 193 16.65 11.64 -7.99
C LEU A 193 16.57 12.73 -6.92
N ILE A 194 16.66 13.98 -7.36
CA ILE A 194 16.49 15.17 -6.52
C ILE A 194 15.22 15.88 -6.94
N HIS A 195 14.41 16.25 -5.97
CA HIS A 195 13.26 17.14 -6.13
C HIS A 195 13.54 18.47 -5.41
N ILE A 196 13.42 19.58 -6.11
CA ILE A 196 13.66 20.94 -5.64
C ILE A 196 12.36 21.71 -5.61
#